data_68daaca1613feadb7eba90da19f9ad7f
#
_entry.id   68daaca1613feadb7eba90da19f9ad7f
#
_cell.length_a   1.000
_cell.length_b   1.000
_cell.length_c   1.000
_cell.angle_alpha   90.00
_cell.angle_beta   90.00
_cell.angle_gamma   90.00
#
_symmetry.space_group_name_H-M   'P 1'
#
loop_
_entity.id
_entity.type
_entity.pdbx_description
1 polymer ?
#
loop_
_entity_poly.entity_id
_entity_poly.type
_entity_poly.pdbx_seq_one_letter_code
_entity_poly.pdbx_strand_id
1 'polypeptide(L)'
;MELRNRKISLNHKTVQRLMKELGLVCHVRMKKYRSYKGEVGKIAPNLLKRDFSTTAPNEKWVTDVTEFALFGEKIYLSPILDLHSNYLVSYVISDRPVLSMVMNMLDAAACQLPLGAAPILHSDQGWQYQHKHYQKKLSDYGITQSMSRKGNCLDNAVMENFFGLLKSELLYLQEFDSIEHFKRELIEYLDYYNNHRIKAKLKGLPPAIHRQQALSAA
;
A
#
# COMPACT_ATOMS: atom_id res chain seq x y z
N MET A 1 20.23 9.25 0.60
CA MET A 1 19.29 10.01 1.43
C MET A 1 19.48 9.69 2.90
N GLU A 2 19.38 8.43 3.34
CA GLU A 2 19.52 8.06 4.76
C GLU A 2 20.83 8.56 5.40
N LEU A 3 21.98 8.40 4.75
CA LEU A 3 23.25 8.92 5.23
C LEU A 3 23.22 10.44 5.48
N ARG A 4 22.53 11.20 4.61
CA ARG A 4 22.34 12.64 4.79
C ARG A 4 21.44 12.96 5.98
N ASN A 5 20.37 12.17 6.21
CA ASN A 5 19.52 12.32 7.40
C ASN A 5 20.32 12.10 8.67
N ARG A 6 21.32 11.21 8.64
CA ARG A 6 22.29 10.97 9.74
C ARG A 6 23.49 11.92 9.73
N LYS A 7 23.43 13.01 8.95
CA LYS A 7 24.50 14.02 8.82
C LYS A 7 25.82 13.47 8.23
N ILE A 8 25.76 12.34 7.50
CA ILE A 8 26.90 11.75 6.81
C ILE A 8 26.83 12.15 5.33
N SER A 9 27.79 12.94 4.86
CA SER A 9 27.87 13.39 3.47
C SER A 9 28.91 12.56 2.71
N LEU A 10 28.45 11.68 1.82
CA LEU A 10 29.29 10.87 0.93
C LEU A 10 28.85 11.01 -0.52
N ASN A 11 29.82 10.91 -1.45
CA ASN A 11 29.53 10.85 -2.87
C ASN A 11 28.84 9.50 -3.20
N HIS A 12 27.89 9.53 -4.16
CA HIS A 12 27.16 8.33 -4.56
C HIS A 12 28.07 7.18 -5.03
N LYS A 13 29.19 7.48 -5.73
CA LYS A 13 30.18 6.47 -6.15
C LYS A 13 30.83 5.77 -4.95
N THR A 14 31.15 6.53 -3.89
CA THR A 14 31.68 5.99 -2.63
C THR A 14 30.65 5.07 -1.94
N VAL A 15 29.39 5.50 -1.87
CA VAL A 15 28.31 4.67 -1.30
C VAL A 15 28.15 3.39 -2.10
N GLN A 16 28.15 3.46 -3.43
CA GLN A 16 28.00 2.31 -4.31
C GLN A 16 29.17 1.31 -4.15
N ARG A 17 30.42 1.80 -4.01
CA ARG A 17 31.59 0.97 -3.72
C ARG A 17 31.46 0.26 -2.38
N LEU A 18 31.09 0.99 -1.32
CA LEU A 18 30.90 0.43 0.02
C LEU A 18 29.77 -0.62 0.06
N MET A 19 28.66 -0.36 -0.61
CA MET A 19 27.59 -1.34 -0.73
C MET A 19 28.08 -2.64 -1.39
N LYS A 20 28.87 -2.53 -2.46
CA LYS A 20 29.45 -3.69 -3.13
C LYS A 20 30.43 -4.45 -2.22
N GLU A 21 31.29 -3.76 -1.47
CA GLU A 21 32.21 -4.36 -0.50
C GLU A 21 31.48 -5.09 0.63
N LEU A 22 30.34 -4.57 1.04
CA LEU A 22 29.46 -5.16 2.08
C LEU A 22 28.49 -6.22 1.53
N GLY A 23 28.55 -6.55 0.24
CA GLY A 23 27.63 -7.51 -0.39
C GLY A 23 26.17 -7.03 -0.48
N LEU A 24 25.92 -5.72 -0.28
CA LEU A 24 24.59 -5.13 -0.33
C LEU A 24 24.18 -4.86 -1.78
N VAL A 25 23.15 -5.53 -2.25
CA VAL A 25 22.58 -5.39 -3.60
C VAL A 25 21.11 -5.04 -3.56
N CYS A 26 20.66 -4.23 -4.53
CA CYS A 26 19.24 -3.94 -4.69
C CYS A 26 18.58 -5.08 -5.48
N HIS A 27 17.63 -5.77 -4.87
CA HIS A 27 16.84 -6.82 -5.52
C HIS A 27 15.61 -6.20 -6.20
N VAL A 28 15.60 -6.21 -7.54
CA VAL A 28 14.46 -5.73 -8.35
C VAL A 28 13.75 -6.92 -8.97
N ARG A 29 12.43 -7.00 -8.77
CA ARG A 29 11.60 -8.07 -9.34
C ARG A 29 11.07 -7.68 -10.70
N MET A 30 11.22 -8.57 -11.70
CA MET A 30 10.48 -8.51 -12.98
C MET A 30 9.17 -9.32 -12.88
N LYS A 31 8.01 -8.69 -13.02
CA LYS A 31 6.69 -9.33 -12.89
C LYS A 31 5.99 -9.45 -14.24
N LYS A 32 5.41 -10.65 -14.52
CA LYS A 32 4.40 -10.82 -15.57
C LYS A 32 3.00 -10.63 -14.97
N TYR A 33 2.22 -9.71 -15.56
CA TYR A 33 0.84 -9.43 -15.17
C TYR A 33 -0.12 -10.53 -15.63
N ARG A 34 -1.13 -10.88 -14.80
CA ARG A 34 -2.29 -11.68 -15.15
C ARG A 34 -3.55 -11.00 -14.62
N SER A 35 -4.51 -10.68 -15.52
CA SER A 35 -5.79 -10.10 -15.12
C SER A 35 -6.77 -11.17 -14.65
N TYR A 36 -7.55 -10.85 -13.61
CA TYR A 36 -8.67 -11.67 -13.14
C TYR A 36 -9.90 -11.45 -14.00
N LYS A 37 -10.60 -12.55 -14.35
CA LYS A 37 -11.86 -12.53 -15.12
C LYS A 37 -13.01 -12.91 -14.17
N GLY A 38 -13.65 -11.93 -13.55
CA GLY A 38 -14.86 -12.14 -12.75
C GLY A 38 -15.81 -10.95 -12.90
N GLU A 39 -17.10 -11.20 -13.01
CA GLU A 39 -18.14 -10.16 -12.98
C GLU A 39 -19.10 -10.47 -11.85
N VAL A 40 -19.15 -9.61 -10.83
CA VAL A 40 -20.24 -9.62 -9.86
C VAL A 40 -20.37 -8.23 -9.23
N GLY A 41 -21.48 -7.53 -9.50
CA GLY A 41 -21.86 -6.29 -8.84
C GLY A 41 -21.72 -5.01 -9.67
N LYS A 42 -21.84 -3.85 -9.02
CA LYS A 42 -21.82 -2.55 -9.67
C LYS A 42 -20.41 -1.97 -9.71
N ILE A 43 -19.93 -1.64 -10.90
CA ILE A 43 -18.62 -1.00 -11.11
C ILE A 43 -18.77 0.51 -10.96
N ALA A 44 -17.92 1.13 -10.12
CA ALA A 44 -17.84 2.57 -10.00
C ALA A 44 -16.99 3.19 -11.14
N PRO A 45 -17.21 4.46 -11.50
CA PRO A 45 -16.42 5.13 -12.52
C PRO A 45 -14.95 5.30 -12.09
N ASN A 46 -14.03 5.34 -13.06
CA ASN A 46 -12.64 5.70 -12.79
C ASN A 46 -12.50 7.23 -12.63
N LEU A 47 -12.48 7.71 -11.40
CA LEU A 47 -12.36 9.12 -11.08
C LEU A 47 -10.91 9.60 -11.10
N LEU A 48 -9.94 8.75 -10.74
CA LEU A 48 -8.53 9.11 -10.72
C LEU A 48 -7.95 9.36 -12.12
N LYS A 49 -8.38 8.58 -13.12
CA LYS A 49 -7.89 8.70 -14.51
C LYS A 49 -6.35 8.74 -14.62
N ARG A 50 -5.65 8.00 -13.74
CA ARG A 50 -4.19 7.98 -13.55
C ARG A 50 -3.58 9.27 -13.00
N ASP A 51 -4.39 10.21 -12.55
CA ASP A 51 -3.90 11.34 -11.78
C ASP A 51 -3.79 10.94 -10.30
N PHE A 52 -2.59 10.55 -9.91
CA PHE A 52 -2.21 10.18 -8.54
C PHE A 52 -1.62 11.35 -7.74
N SER A 53 -1.66 12.56 -8.30
CA SER A 53 -1.22 13.76 -7.60
C SER A 53 -2.21 14.16 -6.52
N THR A 54 -1.69 14.70 -5.42
CA THR A 54 -2.48 15.19 -4.29
C THR A 54 -1.81 16.42 -3.71
N THR A 55 -2.57 17.31 -3.11
CA THR A 55 -2.09 18.52 -2.44
C THR A 55 -2.01 18.32 -0.94
N ALA A 56 -2.86 17.47 -0.36
CA ALA A 56 -2.94 17.19 1.06
C ALA A 56 -3.20 15.70 1.36
N PRO A 57 -2.90 15.23 2.58
CA PRO A 57 -3.33 13.90 3.04
C PRO A 57 -4.85 13.74 3.02
N ASN A 58 -5.30 12.52 2.84
CA ASN A 58 -6.73 12.14 2.79
C ASN A 58 -7.55 12.70 1.61
N GLU A 59 -6.92 13.14 0.53
CA GLU A 59 -7.62 13.46 -0.72
C GLU A 59 -7.91 12.21 -1.56
N LYS A 60 -6.89 11.37 -1.75
CA LYS A 60 -6.97 10.17 -2.57
C LYS A 60 -6.30 9.00 -1.85
N TRP A 61 -7.05 7.94 -1.69
CA TRP A 61 -6.60 6.66 -1.15
C TRP A 61 -6.64 5.58 -2.23
N VAL A 62 -5.78 4.59 -2.12
CA VAL A 62 -5.79 3.41 -2.98
C VAL A 62 -5.79 2.13 -2.14
N THR A 63 -6.44 1.09 -2.65
CA THR A 63 -6.54 -0.21 -1.99
C THR A 63 -6.48 -1.34 -3.01
N ASP A 64 -6.03 -2.49 -2.56
CA ASP A 64 -6.05 -3.74 -3.31
C ASP A 64 -5.85 -4.91 -2.32
N VAL A 65 -6.01 -6.13 -2.78
CA VAL A 65 -5.73 -7.34 -1.99
C VAL A 65 -4.58 -8.11 -2.61
N THR A 66 -3.57 -8.46 -1.80
CA THR A 66 -2.51 -9.36 -2.25
C THR A 66 -2.52 -10.68 -1.48
N GLU A 67 -2.13 -11.75 -2.15
CA GLU A 67 -1.98 -13.09 -1.60
C GLU A 67 -0.50 -13.43 -1.38
N PHE A 68 -0.22 -14.10 -0.27
CA PHE A 68 1.04 -14.79 0.00
C PHE A 68 0.74 -16.28 0.16
N ALA A 69 1.52 -17.12 -0.49
CA ALA A 69 1.41 -18.59 -0.39
C ALA A 69 2.73 -19.13 0.14
N LEU A 70 2.71 -19.69 1.35
CA LEU A 70 3.86 -20.27 2.06
C LEU A 70 3.40 -21.53 2.82
N PHE A 71 4.23 -22.54 2.91
CA PHE A 71 3.97 -23.77 3.66
C PHE A 71 2.65 -24.48 3.29
N GLY A 72 2.17 -24.32 2.06
CA GLY A 72 0.87 -24.86 1.62
C GLY A 72 -0.35 -24.07 2.09
N GLU A 73 -0.14 -22.99 2.85
CA GLU A 73 -1.18 -22.08 3.33
C GLU A 73 -1.20 -20.75 2.57
N LYS A 74 -2.28 -20.00 2.72
CA LYS A 74 -2.44 -18.69 2.10
C LYS A 74 -2.78 -17.63 3.13
N ILE A 75 -2.18 -16.47 2.96
CA ILE A 75 -2.49 -15.27 3.73
C ILE A 75 -2.79 -14.14 2.75
N TYR A 76 -3.75 -13.31 3.11
CA TYR A 76 -4.20 -12.15 2.35
C TYR A 76 -3.95 -10.88 3.14
N LEU A 77 -3.42 -9.86 2.48
CA LEU A 77 -3.25 -8.52 3.01
C LEU A 77 -4.11 -7.55 2.22
N SER A 78 -4.96 -6.78 2.91
CA SER A 78 -5.77 -5.70 2.37
C SER A 78 -5.38 -4.39 3.04
N PRO A 79 -4.60 -3.53 2.43
CA PRO A 79 -4.22 -2.23 2.95
C PRO A 79 -4.99 -1.08 2.27
N ILE A 80 -5.10 0.06 2.97
CA ILE A 80 -5.40 1.37 2.38
C ILE A 80 -4.14 2.24 2.45
N LEU A 81 -3.74 2.79 1.31
CA LEU A 81 -2.58 3.66 1.17
C LEU A 81 -3.04 5.08 0.79
N ASP A 82 -2.58 6.08 1.54
CA ASP A 82 -2.76 7.49 1.21
C ASP A 82 -1.77 7.91 0.10
N LEU A 83 -2.26 8.52 -0.97
CA LEU A 83 -1.43 8.88 -2.12
C LEU A 83 -0.48 10.05 -1.86
N HIS A 84 -0.82 10.94 -0.92
CA HIS A 84 0.00 12.10 -0.60
C HIS A 84 1.31 11.71 0.10
N SER A 85 1.18 10.88 1.12
CA SER A 85 2.29 10.48 1.98
C SER A 85 2.80 9.08 1.71
N ASN A 86 2.09 8.28 0.90
CA ASN A 86 2.26 6.83 0.79
C ASN A 86 2.14 6.10 2.14
N TYR A 87 1.45 6.69 3.10
CA TYR A 87 1.22 6.13 4.42
C TYR A 87 0.15 5.04 4.37
N LEU A 88 0.40 3.91 5.01
CA LEU A 88 -0.60 2.88 5.24
C LEU A 88 -1.57 3.37 6.31
N VAL A 89 -2.75 3.83 5.89
CA VAL A 89 -3.80 4.33 6.77
C VAL A 89 -4.36 3.21 7.63
N SER A 90 -4.64 2.07 7.01
CA SER A 90 -5.09 0.86 7.68
C SER A 90 -4.71 -0.38 6.88
N TYR A 91 -4.74 -1.54 7.53
CA TYR A 91 -4.62 -2.83 6.87
C TYR A 91 -5.30 -3.93 7.67
N VAL A 92 -5.65 -5.03 7.00
CA VAL A 92 -6.10 -6.28 7.62
C VAL A 92 -5.33 -7.44 6.99
N ILE A 93 -4.86 -8.35 7.84
CA ILE A 93 -4.29 -9.63 7.46
C ILE A 93 -5.33 -10.71 7.75
N SER A 94 -5.59 -11.61 6.79
CA SER A 94 -6.61 -12.66 6.90
C SER A 94 -6.14 -13.95 6.23
N ASP A 95 -6.62 -15.08 6.73
CA ASP A 95 -6.36 -16.40 6.12
C ASP A 95 -7.31 -16.66 4.92
N ARG A 96 -8.32 -15.81 4.72
CA ARG A 96 -9.30 -15.93 3.63
C ARG A 96 -9.63 -14.58 3.02
N PRO A 97 -9.78 -14.48 1.69
CA PRO A 97 -10.17 -13.24 0.99
C PRO A 97 -11.70 -13.02 1.08
N VAL A 98 -12.20 -12.82 2.30
CA VAL A 98 -13.63 -12.63 2.58
C VAL A 98 -14.02 -11.15 2.59
N LEU A 99 -15.31 -10.85 2.41
CA LEU A 99 -15.80 -9.47 2.41
C LEU A 99 -15.48 -8.74 3.73
N SER A 100 -15.59 -9.42 4.87
CA SER A 100 -15.30 -8.83 6.19
C SER A 100 -13.88 -8.28 6.30
N MET A 101 -12.90 -8.85 5.58
CA MET A 101 -11.52 -8.36 5.56
C MET A 101 -11.45 -6.91 5.05
N VAL A 102 -12.06 -6.63 3.91
CA VAL A 102 -12.07 -5.26 3.34
C VAL A 102 -12.99 -4.32 4.10
N MET A 103 -14.05 -4.85 4.73
CA MET A 103 -14.97 -4.06 5.58
C MET A 103 -14.26 -3.60 6.86
N ASN A 104 -13.56 -4.49 7.55
CA ASN A 104 -12.81 -4.17 8.78
C ASN A 104 -11.64 -3.20 8.48
N MET A 105 -10.95 -3.39 7.35
CA MET A 105 -9.93 -2.46 6.87
C MET A 105 -10.50 -1.06 6.66
N LEU A 106 -11.68 -0.95 6.03
CA LEU A 106 -12.36 0.31 5.79
C LEU A 106 -12.79 0.98 7.09
N ASP A 107 -13.31 0.21 8.07
CA ASP A 107 -13.68 0.72 9.39
C ASP A 107 -12.47 1.34 10.11
N ALA A 108 -11.35 0.61 10.13
CA ALA A 108 -10.12 1.07 10.75
C ALA A 108 -9.57 2.35 10.07
N ALA A 109 -9.74 2.49 8.75
CA ALA A 109 -9.36 3.71 8.03
C ALA A 109 -10.30 4.88 8.35
N ALA A 110 -11.62 4.63 8.36
CA ALA A 110 -12.62 5.66 8.64
C ALA A 110 -12.48 6.25 10.05
N CYS A 111 -12.12 5.44 11.04
CA CYS A 111 -11.83 5.91 12.41
C CYS A 111 -10.66 6.92 12.49
N GLN A 112 -9.80 6.97 11.48
CA GLN A 112 -8.65 7.89 11.43
C GLN A 112 -8.92 9.13 10.57
N LEU A 113 -10.10 9.22 9.93
CA LEU A 113 -10.45 10.38 9.11
C LEU A 113 -10.74 11.60 9.99
N PRO A 114 -10.13 12.74 9.71
CA PRO A 114 -10.54 14.00 10.29
C PRO A 114 -11.99 14.35 9.94
N LEU A 115 -12.66 15.08 10.81
CA LEU A 115 -14.02 15.56 10.54
C LEU A 115 -14.05 16.39 9.24
N GLY A 116 -14.98 16.05 8.35
CA GLY A 116 -15.14 16.72 7.04
C GLY A 116 -14.21 16.21 5.93
N ALA A 117 -13.28 15.30 6.19
CA ALA A 117 -12.50 14.68 5.15
C ALA A 117 -13.35 13.69 4.33
N ALA A 118 -13.26 13.78 3.01
CA ALA A 118 -14.04 12.96 2.07
C ALA A 118 -13.14 12.41 0.96
N PRO A 119 -12.27 11.43 1.25
CA PRO A 119 -11.32 10.92 0.28
C PRO A 119 -12.00 10.19 -0.88
N ILE A 120 -11.33 10.17 -2.04
CA ILE A 120 -11.62 9.21 -3.09
C ILE A 120 -10.86 7.92 -2.78
N LEU A 121 -11.55 6.79 -2.60
CA LEU A 121 -10.92 5.48 -2.46
C LEU A 121 -10.97 4.73 -3.80
N HIS A 122 -9.80 4.50 -4.38
CA HIS A 122 -9.64 3.82 -5.65
C HIS A 122 -9.17 2.38 -5.46
N SER A 123 -9.80 1.45 -6.19
CA SER A 123 -9.47 0.02 -6.20
C SER A 123 -9.45 -0.54 -7.62
N ASP A 124 -9.05 -1.78 -7.76
CA ASP A 124 -9.38 -2.59 -8.93
C ASP A 124 -10.87 -2.96 -8.96
N GLN A 125 -11.27 -3.79 -9.93
CA GLN A 125 -12.64 -4.32 -10.03
C GLN A 125 -12.80 -5.66 -9.29
N GLY A 126 -12.10 -5.87 -8.17
CA GLY A 126 -12.30 -7.04 -7.32
C GLY A 126 -13.75 -7.17 -6.84
N TRP A 127 -14.27 -8.41 -6.74
CA TRP A 127 -15.66 -8.66 -6.35
C TRP A 127 -16.05 -8.03 -5.02
N GLN A 128 -15.13 -7.97 -4.06
CA GLN A 128 -15.32 -7.38 -2.73
C GLN A 128 -15.66 -5.89 -2.81
N TYR A 129 -15.04 -5.16 -3.73
CA TYR A 129 -15.25 -3.73 -3.94
C TYR A 129 -16.55 -3.42 -4.72
N GLN A 130 -17.06 -4.39 -5.48
CA GLN A 130 -18.33 -4.31 -6.19
C GLN A 130 -19.54 -4.66 -5.31
N HIS A 131 -19.29 -5.16 -4.09
CA HIS A 131 -20.33 -5.63 -3.21
C HIS A 131 -21.17 -4.47 -2.63
N LYS A 132 -22.51 -4.61 -2.62
CA LYS A 132 -23.44 -3.56 -2.18
C LYS A 132 -23.15 -3.05 -0.75
N HIS A 133 -22.81 -3.94 0.18
CA HIS A 133 -22.50 -3.55 1.57
C HIS A 133 -21.23 -2.70 1.65
N TYR A 134 -20.19 -3.02 0.85
CA TYR A 134 -18.97 -2.22 0.78
C TYR A 134 -19.26 -0.83 0.23
N GLN A 135 -20.03 -0.73 -0.87
CA GLN A 135 -20.41 0.54 -1.49
C GLN A 135 -21.25 1.40 -0.56
N LYS A 136 -22.23 0.77 0.14
CA LYS A 136 -23.02 1.48 1.14
C LYS A 136 -22.14 2.03 2.25
N LYS A 137 -21.23 1.23 2.79
CA LYS A 137 -20.34 1.63 3.88
C LYS A 137 -19.41 2.79 3.49
N LEU A 138 -18.88 2.80 2.27
CA LEU A 138 -18.15 3.95 1.73
C LEU A 138 -19.01 5.23 1.78
N SER A 139 -20.25 5.13 1.29
CA SER A 139 -21.20 6.25 1.31
C SER A 139 -21.51 6.73 2.73
N ASP A 140 -21.70 5.80 3.67
CA ASP A 140 -21.97 6.11 5.08
C ASP A 140 -20.80 6.87 5.73
N TYR A 141 -19.57 6.63 5.29
CA TYR A 141 -18.36 7.34 5.72
C TYR A 141 -18.01 8.59 4.89
N GLY A 142 -18.84 8.96 3.90
CA GLY A 142 -18.55 10.08 3.01
C GLY A 142 -17.37 9.84 2.05
N ILE A 143 -16.97 8.58 1.86
CA ILE A 143 -15.84 8.19 0.99
C ILE A 143 -16.38 7.95 -0.42
N THR A 144 -15.79 8.60 -1.41
CA THR A 144 -16.16 8.45 -2.82
C THR A 144 -15.44 7.26 -3.44
N GLN A 145 -16.21 6.31 -4.00
CA GLN A 145 -15.62 5.14 -4.65
C GLN A 145 -15.13 5.46 -6.07
N SER A 146 -13.95 4.94 -6.41
CA SER A 146 -13.40 4.94 -7.77
C SER A 146 -12.85 3.55 -8.09
N MET A 147 -12.99 3.09 -9.34
CA MET A 147 -12.44 1.80 -9.78
C MET A 147 -11.61 1.95 -11.05
N SER A 148 -10.56 1.15 -11.16
CA SER A 148 -9.76 1.04 -12.37
C SER A 148 -10.58 0.47 -13.53
N ARG A 149 -10.18 0.78 -14.75
CA ARG A 149 -10.79 0.18 -15.94
C ARG A 149 -10.43 -1.30 -16.04
N LYS A 150 -11.34 -2.11 -16.56
CA LYS A 150 -11.13 -3.56 -16.70
C LYS A 150 -9.83 -3.86 -17.48
N GLY A 151 -8.97 -4.69 -16.88
CA GLY A 151 -7.73 -5.13 -17.49
C GLY A 151 -6.62 -4.06 -17.58
N ASN A 152 -6.77 -2.89 -16.92
CA ASN A 152 -5.80 -1.82 -16.98
C ASN A 152 -5.01 -1.69 -15.67
N CYS A 153 -3.88 -2.40 -15.59
CA CYS A 153 -3.01 -2.42 -14.41
C CYS A 153 -2.42 -1.04 -14.07
N LEU A 154 -2.23 -0.15 -15.06
CA LEU A 154 -1.70 1.20 -14.81
C LEU A 154 -2.64 2.06 -13.97
N ASP A 155 -3.92 1.73 -13.93
CA ASP A 155 -4.88 2.47 -13.12
C ASP A 155 -4.72 2.16 -11.61
N ASN A 156 -4.06 1.04 -11.22
CA ASN A 156 -3.74 0.68 -9.82
C ASN A 156 -2.22 0.52 -9.58
N ALA A 157 -1.41 1.20 -10.37
CA ALA A 157 0.06 1.06 -10.37
C ALA A 157 0.71 1.34 -9.01
N VAL A 158 0.11 2.21 -8.17
CA VAL A 158 0.64 2.55 -6.84
C VAL A 158 0.56 1.34 -5.91
N MET A 159 -0.55 0.61 -5.91
CA MET A 159 -0.71 -0.61 -5.11
C MET A 159 0.17 -1.74 -5.64
N GLU A 160 0.30 -1.89 -6.96
CA GLU A 160 1.23 -2.86 -7.55
C GLU A 160 2.68 -2.58 -7.13
N ASN A 161 3.08 -1.31 -7.11
CA ASN A 161 4.41 -0.90 -6.64
C ASN A 161 4.60 -1.22 -5.16
N PHE A 162 3.63 -0.88 -4.31
CA PHE A 162 3.67 -1.18 -2.88
C PHE A 162 3.84 -2.69 -2.62
N PHE A 163 3.01 -3.53 -3.25
CA PHE A 163 3.12 -4.98 -3.10
C PHE A 163 4.42 -5.54 -3.69
N GLY A 164 4.90 -4.94 -4.76
CA GLY A 164 6.21 -5.27 -5.33
C GLY A 164 7.36 -5.02 -4.35
N LEU A 165 7.35 -3.86 -3.69
CA LEU A 165 8.33 -3.52 -2.64
C LEU A 165 8.24 -4.47 -1.45
N LEU A 166 7.04 -4.67 -0.91
CA LEU A 166 6.82 -5.57 0.22
C LEU A 166 7.32 -6.98 -0.09
N LYS A 167 6.99 -7.53 -1.25
CA LYS A 167 7.47 -8.86 -1.66
C LYS A 167 8.98 -8.91 -1.88
N SER A 168 9.58 -7.84 -2.40
CA SER A 168 11.03 -7.78 -2.63
C SER A 168 11.82 -7.59 -1.35
N GLU A 169 11.32 -6.81 -0.41
CA GLU A 169 12.04 -6.42 0.80
C GLU A 169 11.79 -7.36 1.98
N LEU A 170 10.65 -8.08 2.00
CA LEU A 170 10.32 -9.04 3.02
C LEU A 170 10.36 -10.48 2.47
N LEU A 171 9.45 -10.81 1.53
CA LEU A 171 9.19 -12.21 1.16
C LEU A 171 10.38 -12.92 0.48
N TYR A 172 11.19 -12.18 -0.30
CA TYR A 172 12.29 -12.79 -1.09
C TYR A 172 13.66 -12.65 -0.47
N LEU A 173 13.79 -11.92 0.64
CA LEU A 173 15.07 -11.70 1.31
C LEU A 173 15.24 -12.52 2.58
N GLN A 174 14.18 -13.15 3.07
CA GLN A 174 14.18 -13.89 4.31
C GLN A 174 13.64 -15.30 4.10
N GLU A 175 14.09 -16.22 4.95
CA GLU A 175 13.50 -17.54 5.12
C GLU A 175 12.58 -17.50 6.33
N PHE A 176 11.45 -18.20 6.26
CA PHE A 176 10.47 -18.26 7.32
C PHE A 176 10.33 -19.71 7.79
N ASP A 177 10.15 -19.91 9.09
CA ASP A 177 10.01 -21.24 9.68
C ASP A 177 8.56 -21.72 9.69
N SER A 178 7.60 -20.78 9.70
CA SER A 178 6.16 -21.06 9.74
C SER A 178 5.35 -19.91 9.20
N ILE A 179 4.06 -20.12 9.01
CA ILE A 179 3.11 -19.09 8.59
C ILE A 179 2.94 -18.01 9.68
N GLU A 180 3.00 -18.38 10.95
CA GLU A 180 2.94 -17.48 12.10
C GLU A 180 4.20 -16.62 12.16
N HIS A 181 5.38 -17.19 11.87
CA HIS A 181 6.62 -16.41 11.73
C HIS A 181 6.46 -15.37 10.63
N PHE A 182 6.01 -15.76 9.44
CA PHE A 182 5.77 -14.83 8.35
C PHE A 182 4.76 -13.73 8.72
N LYS A 183 3.66 -14.04 9.44
CA LYS A 183 2.68 -13.04 9.89
C LYS A 183 3.30 -11.99 10.80
N ARG A 184 4.18 -12.38 11.74
CA ARG A 184 4.88 -11.43 12.62
C ARG A 184 5.78 -10.51 11.83
N GLU A 185 6.64 -11.08 10.99
CA GLU A 185 7.54 -10.32 10.12
C GLU A 185 6.79 -9.38 9.17
N LEU A 186 5.62 -9.80 8.68
CA LEU A 186 4.76 -8.95 7.87
C LEU A 186 4.26 -7.74 8.65
N ILE A 187 3.81 -7.91 9.89
CA ILE A 187 3.37 -6.81 10.77
C ILE A 187 4.53 -5.86 11.07
N GLU A 188 5.70 -6.40 11.42
CA GLU A 188 6.91 -5.61 11.66
C GLU A 188 7.36 -4.83 10.41
N TYR A 189 7.28 -5.46 9.24
CA TYR A 189 7.57 -4.78 7.98
C TYR A 189 6.58 -3.63 7.68
N LEU A 190 5.28 -3.80 7.94
CA LEU A 190 4.28 -2.76 7.71
C LEU A 190 4.50 -1.56 8.66
N ASP A 191 4.90 -1.82 9.90
CA ASP A 191 5.33 -0.78 10.84
C ASP A 191 6.61 -0.08 10.36
N TYR A 192 7.64 -0.85 10.01
CA TYR A 192 8.88 -0.32 9.41
C TYR A 192 8.60 0.52 8.17
N TYR A 193 7.71 0.06 7.27
CA TYR A 193 7.34 0.80 6.07
C TYR A 193 6.76 2.18 6.38
N ASN A 194 5.89 2.29 7.37
CA ASN A 194 5.30 3.57 7.76
C ASN A 194 6.29 4.47 8.49
N ASN A 195 7.04 3.93 9.45
CA ASN A 195 7.75 4.72 10.45
C ASN A 195 9.24 4.88 10.17
N HIS A 196 9.85 3.98 9.39
CA HIS A 196 11.31 3.94 9.21
C HIS A 196 11.76 3.92 7.75
N ARG A 197 10.93 3.39 6.83
CA ARG A 197 11.31 3.26 5.43
C ARG A 197 11.29 4.59 4.71
N ILE A 198 12.46 5.14 4.44
CA ILE A 198 12.60 6.42 3.70
C ILE A 198 12.21 6.26 2.22
N LYS A 199 11.62 7.30 1.64
CA LYS A 199 11.25 7.37 0.23
C LYS A 199 11.81 8.61 -0.44
N ALA A 200 12.43 8.44 -1.61
CA ALA A 200 12.97 9.55 -2.40
C ALA A 200 11.88 10.57 -2.74
N LYS A 201 10.69 10.10 -3.14
CA LYS A 201 9.52 10.92 -3.48
C LYS A 201 9.04 11.76 -2.29
N LEU A 202 9.28 11.32 -1.06
CA LEU A 202 8.92 12.01 0.18
C LEU A 202 10.11 12.80 0.76
N LYS A 203 10.97 13.32 -0.07
CA LYS A 203 12.18 14.10 0.32
C LYS A 203 13.14 13.32 1.23
N GLY A 204 13.12 12.00 1.18
CA GLY A 204 13.92 11.13 2.03
C GLY A 204 13.32 10.89 3.42
N LEU A 205 12.05 11.18 3.62
CA LEU A 205 11.33 10.93 4.87
C LEU A 205 10.56 9.61 4.81
N PRO A 206 10.32 8.97 5.98
CA PRO A 206 9.32 7.92 6.11
C PRO A 206 7.90 8.46 5.89
N PRO A 207 6.94 7.60 5.44
CA PRO A 207 5.55 7.99 5.23
C PRO A 207 4.89 8.69 6.41
N ALA A 208 5.08 8.19 7.64
CA ALA A 208 4.48 8.74 8.85
C ALA A 208 4.97 10.16 9.14
N ILE A 209 6.28 10.40 9.03
CA ILE A 209 6.87 11.73 9.27
C ILE A 209 6.41 12.72 8.20
N HIS A 210 6.41 12.31 6.93
CA HIS A 210 5.92 13.17 5.84
C HIS A 210 4.44 13.53 6.05
N ARG A 211 3.60 12.54 6.43
CA ARG A 211 2.18 12.76 6.73
C ARG A 211 1.98 13.72 7.90
N GLN A 212 2.72 13.53 9.00
CA GLN A 212 2.62 14.40 10.18
C GLN A 212 2.98 15.85 9.84
N GLN A 213 4.06 16.07 9.08
CA GLN A 213 4.44 17.43 8.64
C GLN A 213 3.36 18.07 7.77
N ALA A 214 2.75 17.33 6.85
CA ALA A 214 1.69 17.84 5.99
C ALA A 214 0.42 18.19 6.78
N LEU A 215 0.04 17.36 7.77
CA LEU A 215 -1.12 17.63 8.63
C LEU A 215 -0.90 18.80 9.60
N SER A 216 0.34 19.04 10.01
CA SER A 216 0.68 20.19 10.90
C SER A 216 0.79 21.51 10.13
N ALA A 217 0.90 21.47 8.81
CA ALA A 217 1.01 22.64 7.95
C ALA A 217 -0.35 23.09 7.35
N ALA A 218 -1.41 22.31 7.52
CA ALA A 218 -2.76 22.56 7.06
C ALA A 218 -3.64 23.17 8.15
#